data_d3facc4a4e73ad4ee229919acf41e5b7
#
_entry.id   d3facc4a4e73ad4ee229919acf41e5b7
#
_cell.length_a   1.000
_cell.length_b   1.000
_cell.length_c   1.000
_cell.angle_alpha   90.00
_cell.angle_beta   90.00
_cell.angle_gamma   90.00
#
_symmetry.space_group_name_H-M   'P 1'
#
loop_
_entity.id
_entity.type
_entity.pdbx_description
1 polymer ?
#
loop_
_entity_poly.entity_id
_entity_poly.type
_entity_poly.pdbx_seq_one_letter_code
_entity_poly.pdbx_strand_id
1 'polypeptide(L)'
;NHRFEVKDKATGKVIYSRGFNTLFNEWQCTPEARITSKAMPEGVVFPYPKNDVIVEFYTRENRTGKMHKKWSYEVDADSYFVRRSRPTLSTMDIHYTGNPAQRVDVVIIPEGYTEAEKDKFVAAANAFAKDILSYHPYTEYADKFNFRAVWAPSEESGISIPGEHLWRSTALDAHYYTFDSERYQMFEDYQRVLDIAANVPYEIIYVLTNSQKYGGGGIYNFYGISAANIPGPSTRKTYSHEFGHLFVGLADEY
;
A
#
# COMPACT_ATOMS: atom_id res chain seq x y z
N ASN A 1 -2.32 5.81 14.19
CA ASN A 1 -2.98 6.97 14.82
C ASN A 1 -4.48 7.05 14.50
N HIS A 2 -4.95 6.30 13.50
CA HIS A 2 -6.35 6.24 13.10
C HIS A 2 -6.89 4.82 13.22
N ARG A 3 -8.21 4.70 13.32
CA ARG A 3 -8.94 3.45 13.26
C ARG A 3 -10.24 3.68 12.53
N PHE A 4 -10.67 2.70 11.75
CA PHE A 4 -12.04 2.66 11.27
C PHE A 4 -12.77 1.44 11.82
N GLU A 5 -14.08 1.55 11.93
CA GLU A 5 -15.00 0.49 12.30
C GLU A 5 -16.07 0.36 11.21
N VAL A 6 -16.35 -0.87 10.80
CA VAL A 6 -17.44 -1.19 9.91
C VAL A 6 -18.57 -1.80 10.76
N LYS A 7 -19.72 -1.17 10.74
CA LYS A 7 -20.90 -1.59 11.49
C LYS A 7 -21.99 -2.06 10.54
N ASP A 8 -22.59 -3.17 10.84
CA ASP A 8 -23.83 -3.57 10.19
C ASP A 8 -24.90 -2.51 10.47
N LYS A 9 -25.50 -1.95 9.41
CA LYS A 9 -26.41 -0.80 9.53
C LYS A 9 -27.69 -1.14 10.28
N ALA A 10 -28.20 -2.36 10.11
CA ALA A 10 -29.46 -2.79 10.73
C ALA A 10 -29.33 -3.06 12.24
N THR A 11 -28.19 -3.60 12.66
CA THR A 11 -27.97 -4.03 14.04
C THR A 11 -27.08 -3.08 14.85
N GLY A 12 -26.34 -2.19 14.20
CA GLY A 12 -25.31 -1.33 14.80
C GLY A 12 -24.07 -2.09 15.30
N LYS A 13 -24.00 -3.41 15.09
CA LYS A 13 -22.89 -4.25 15.55
C LYS A 13 -21.63 -3.99 14.73
N VAL A 14 -20.48 -3.80 15.39
CA VAL A 14 -19.17 -3.77 14.72
C VAL A 14 -18.86 -5.16 14.16
N ILE A 15 -18.68 -5.25 12.86
CA ILE A 15 -18.36 -6.49 12.12
C ILE A 15 -16.91 -6.53 11.63
N TYR A 16 -16.24 -5.38 11.55
CA TYR A 16 -14.84 -5.28 11.20
C TYR A 16 -14.24 -4.01 11.81
N SER A 17 -12.96 -4.03 12.13
CA SER A 17 -12.22 -2.82 12.51
C SER A 17 -10.73 -2.98 12.22
N ARG A 18 -10.05 -1.90 11.86
CA ARG A 18 -8.62 -1.90 11.58
C ARG A 18 -8.00 -0.53 11.93
N GLY A 19 -6.78 -0.56 12.46
CA GLY A 19 -5.95 0.63 12.60
C GLY A 19 -5.25 0.96 11.28
N PHE A 20 -4.93 2.23 11.04
CA PHE A 20 -4.17 2.69 9.89
C PHE A 20 -3.46 4.00 10.16
N ASN A 21 -2.46 4.31 9.36
CA ASN A 21 -1.84 5.63 9.30
C ASN A 21 -2.12 6.28 7.94
N THR A 22 -1.77 7.55 7.81
CA THR A 22 -2.02 8.36 6.61
C THR A 22 -0.77 9.12 6.22
N LEU A 23 -0.57 9.33 4.92
CA LEU A 23 0.48 10.20 4.41
C LEU A 23 0.30 11.65 4.89
N PHE A 24 -0.96 12.07 5.11
CA PHE A 24 -1.29 13.38 5.65
C PHE A 24 -0.68 13.63 7.05
N ASN A 25 -0.60 12.61 7.90
CA ASN A 25 0.03 12.75 9.22
C ASN A 25 1.53 13.07 9.12
N GLU A 26 2.22 12.48 8.15
CA GLU A 26 3.63 12.76 7.90
C GLU A 26 3.81 14.16 7.32
N TRP A 27 2.98 14.53 6.35
CA TRP A 27 2.99 15.88 5.79
C TRP A 27 2.80 16.95 6.87
N GLN A 28 1.94 16.73 7.87
CA GLN A 28 1.74 17.68 8.98
C GLN A 28 3.02 17.97 9.79
N CYS A 29 4.03 17.11 9.71
CA CYS A 29 5.33 17.30 10.34
C CYS A 29 6.31 18.12 9.49
N THR A 30 5.98 18.45 8.24
CA THR A 30 6.83 19.20 7.32
C THR A 30 6.79 20.71 7.57
N PRO A 31 7.82 21.47 7.11
CA PRO A 31 7.76 22.93 7.11
C PRO A 31 6.62 23.49 6.26
N GLU A 32 6.25 22.84 5.15
CA GLU A 32 5.17 23.24 4.25
C GLU A 32 3.83 23.33 5.01
N ALA A 33 3.55 22.39 5.90
CA ALA A 33 2.31 22.35 6.67
C ALA A 33 2.11 23.56 7.62
N ARG A 34 3.16 24.36 7.86
CA ARG A 34 3.08 25.57 8.68
C ARG A 34 2.55 26.78 7.93
N ILE A 35 2.60 26.75 6.61
CA ILE A 35 2.31 27.91 5.74
C ILE A 35 1.22 27.63 4.72
N THR A 36 0.79 26.37 4.53
CA THR A 36 -0.24 26.02 3.57
C THR A 36 -1.20 24.97 4.12
N SER A 37 -2.34 24.80 3.47
CA SER A 37 -3.30 23.74 3.73
C SER A 37 -3.35 22.79 2.54
N LYS A 38 -3.37 21.49 2.81
CA LYS A 38 -3.37 20.44 1.79
C LYS A 38 -4.44 19.39 2.10
N ALA A 39 -5.04 18.84 1.07
CA ALA A 39 -5.88 17.64 1.15
C ALA A 39 -5.17 16.50 0.42
N MET A 40 -5.26 15.30 0.98
CA MET A 40 -4.71 14.10 0.38
C MET A 40 -5.80 13.04 0.26
N PRO A 41 -5.84 12.27 -0.84
CA PRO A 41 -6.73 11.13 -0.95
C PRO A 41 -6.31 10.04 0.04
N GLU A 42 -7.30 9.45 0.71
CA GLU A 42 -7.12 8.36 1.64
C GLU A 42 -8.14 7.26 1.35
N GLY A 43 -7.78 6.02 1.66
CA GLY A 43 -8.65 4.88 1.48
C GLY A 43 -8.53 3.89 2.62
N VAL A 44 -9.62 3.16 2.88
CA VAL A 44 -9.63 2.03 3.80
C VAL A 44 -10.18 0.80 3.09
N VAL A 45 -9.59 -0.35 3.38
CA VAL A 45 -9.97 -1.63 2.79
C VAL A 45 -10.58 -2.52 3.84
N PHE A 46 -11.73 -3.09 3.53
CA PHE A 46 -12.42 -4.07 4.37
C PHE A 46 -13.13 -5.12 3.52
N PRO A 47 -13.43 -6.31 4.07
CA PRO A 47 -14.15 -7.34 3.33
C PRO A 47 -15.49 -6.83 2.79
N TYR A 48 -15.83 -7.23 1.56
CA TYR A 48 -17.08 -6.80 0.91
C TYR A 48 -18.29 -7.18 1.76
N PRO A 49 -19.12 -6.21 2.19
CA PRO A 49 -20.24 -6.48 3.08
C PRO A 49 -21.41 -7.12 2.32
N LYS A 50 -22.15 -8.00 2.99
CA LYS A 50 -23.38 -8.61 2.43
C LYS A 50 -24.59 -7.68 2.51
N ASN A 51 -24.58 -6.76 3.47
CA ASN A 51 -25.65 -5.81 3.74
C ASN A 51 -25.06 -4.40 3.81
N ASP A 52 -25.92 -3.40 3.86
CA ASP A 52 -25.51 -2.02 4.10
C ASP A 52 -24.74 -1.87 5.40
N VAL A 53 -23.70 -1.07 5.37
CA VAL A 53 -22.84 -0.82 6.52
C VAL A 53 -22.63 0.67 6.77
N ILE A 54 -22.25 0.98 8.00
CA ILE A 54 -21.77 2.31 8.39
C ILE A 54 -20.29 2.18 8.69
N VAL A 55 -19.46 2.96 7.99
CA VAL A 55 -18.03 3.06 8.26
C VAL A 55 -17.77 4.29 9.12
N GLU A 56 -17.23 4.09 10.31
CA GLU A 56 -16.90 5.17 11.24
C GLU A 56 -15.39 5.32 11.35
N PHE A 57 -14.91 6.57 11.30
CA PHE A 57 -13.50 6.93 11.37
C PHE A 57 -13.17 7.60 12.69
N TYR A 58 -12.08 7.14 13.29
CA TYR A 58 -11.60 7.60 14.60
C TYR A 58 -10.15 8.06 14.50
N THR A 59 -9.83 9.11 15.24
CA THR A 59 -8.46 9.59 15.43
C THR A 59 -8.09 9.49 16.90
N ARG A 60 -6.87 9.03 17.17
CA ARG A 60 -6.31 8.93 18.49
C ARG A 60 -5.86 10.31 18.99
N GLU A 61 -6.24 10.67 20.19
CA GLU A 61 -5.66 11.81 20.89
C GLU A 61 -4.31 11.39 21.48
N ASN A 62 -3.24 12.09 21.11
CA ASN A 62 -1.87 11.69 21.48
C ASN A 62 -1.62 11.70 23.00
N ARG A 63 -2.22 12.63 23.75
CA ARG A 63 -2.00 12.75 25.19
C ARG A 63 -2.70 11.67 26.01
N THR A 64 -3.91 11.32 25.66
CA THR A 64 -4.76 10.41 26.46
C THR A 64 -4.86 9.02 25.86
N GLY A 65 -4.48 8.84 24.60
CA GLY A 65 -4.68 7.60 23.85
C GLY A 65 -6.13 7.33 23.47
N LYS A 66 -7.07 8.21 23.82
CA LYS A 66 -8.50 8.03 23.51
C LYS A 66 -8.78 8.17 22.02
N MET A 67 -9.68 7.34 21.52
CA MET A 67 -10.16 7.41 20.15
C MET A 67 -11.40 8.30 20.07
N HIS A 68 -11.37 9.27 19.19
CA HIS A 68 -12.48 10.21 18.95
C HIS A 68 -13.02 9.99 17.54
N LYS A 69 -14.32 9.74 17.45
CA LYS A 69 -15.02 9.65 16.16
C LYS A 69 -14.95 11.01 15.47
N LYS A 70 -14.46 11.01 14.23
CA LYS A 70 -14.34 12.22 13.40
C LYS A 70 -15.37 12.27 12.28
N TRP A 71 -15.70 11.11 11.72
CA TRP A 71 -16.60 11.05 10.57
C TRP A 71 -17.27 9.69 10.48
N SER A 72 -18.39 9.61 9.76
CA SER A 72 -19.05 8.37 9.40
C SER A 72 -19.65 8.47 8.00
N TYR A 73 -19.68 7.33 7.31
CA TYR A 73 -20.25 7.21 5.98
C TYR A 73 -21.09 5.95 5.88
N GLU A 74 -22.31 6.09 5.33
CA GLU A 74 -23.16 4.96 5.03
C GLU A 74 -22.80 4.39 3.67
N VAL A 75 -22.52 3.09 3.62
CA VAL A 75 -22.23 2.36 2.39
C VAL A 75 -23.42 1.47 2.08
N ASP A 76 -24.14 1.83 1.03
CA ASP A 76 -25.11 0.97 0.37
C ASP A 76 -24.35 0.08 -0.62
N ALA A 77 -24.31 -1.22 -0.34
CA ALA A 77 -23.57 -2.20 -1.14
C ALA A 77 -24.10 -2.31 -2.58
N ASP A 78 -25.37 -1.95 -2.81
CA ASP A 78 -26.01 -1.99 -4.12
C ASP A 78 -26.06 -0.64 -4.84
N SER A 79 -25.50 0.41 -4.22
CA SER A 79 -25.47 1.76 -4.78
C SER A 79 -24.86 1.81 -6.19
N TYR A 80 -25.42 2.67 -7.03
CA TYR A 80 -24.86 3.02 -8.34
C TYR A 80 -23.43 3.55 -8.26
N PHE A 81 -23.06 4.22 -7.16
CA PHE A 81 -21.72 4.76 -6.95
C PHE A 81 -20.68 3.70 -6.55
N VAL A 82 -21.08 2.47 -6.27
CA VAL A 82 -20.14 1.35 -6.07
C VAL A 82 -19.56 0.94 -7.41
N ARG A 83 -18.29 1.24 -7.60
CA ARG A 83 -17.57 0.90 -8.84
C ARG A 83 -17.26 -0.59 -8.87
N ARG A 84 -17.94 -1.33 -9.74
CA ARG A 84 -17.78 -2.79 -9.90
C ARG A 84 -16.90 -3.16 -11.09
N SER A 85 -16.74 -2.25 -12.05
CA SER A 85 -15.87 -2.46 -13.21
C SER A 85 -14.44 -2.04 -12.88
N ARG A 86 -13.48 -2.87 -13.27
CA ARG A 86 -12.05 -2.60 -13.17
C ARG A 86 -11.34 -3.12 -14.40
N PRO A 87 -10.15 -2.61 -14.75
CA PRO A 87 -9.32 -3.22 -15.77
C PRO A 87 -9.06 -4.69 -15.44
N THR A 88 -9.16 -5.57 -16.43
CA THR A 88 -8.75 -6.96 -16.28
C THR A 88 -7.28 -7.05 -16.64
N LEU A 89 -6.44 -7.19 -15.63
CA LEU A 89 -4.98 -7.29 -15.76
C LEU A 89 -4.53 -8.73 -15.54
N SER A 90 -3.41 -9.10 -16.16
CA SER A 90 -2.83 -10.42 -15.93
C SER A 90 -2.25 -10.53 -14.52
N THR A 91 -2.47 -11.67 -13.87
CA THR A 91 -2.05 -11.95 -12.51
C THR A 91 -1.11 -13.13 -12.45
N MET A 92 -0.25 -13.17 -11.45
CA MET A 92 0.75 -14.23 -11.26
C MET A 92 0.83 -14.62 -9.80
N ASP A 93 0.80 -15.92 -9.53
CA ASP A 93 1.08 -16.44 -8.19
C ASP A 93 2.61 -16.46 -7.98
N ILE A 94 3.09 -15.68 -7.03
CA ILE A 94 4.51 -15.61 -6.64
C ILE A 94 4.80 -16.61 -5.52
N HIS A 95 3.96 -16.62 -4.50
CA HIS A 95 3.96 -17.60 -3.42
C HIS A 95 2.51 -17.81 -3.00
N TYR A 96 1.93 -18.96 -3.35
CA TYR A 96 0.52 -19.24 -3.09
C TYR A 96 0.37 -20.48 -2.22
N THR A 97 -0.20 -20.33 -1.03
CA THR A 97 -0.29 -21.39 -0.03
C THR A 97 -1.71 -21.85 0.25
N GLY A 98 -2.70 -21.17 -0.29
CA GLY A 98 -4.09 -21.60 -0.14
C GLY A 98 -5.15 -20.51 -0.24
N ASN A 99 -6.36 -20.85 0.21
CA ASN A 99 -7.52 -19.99 0.07
C ASN A 99 -7.31 -18.59 0.73
N PRO A 100 -7.52 -17.49 -0.01
CA PRO A 100 -7.42 -16.13 0.50
C PRO A 100 -8.22 -15.87 1.79
N ALA A 101 -9.37 -16.50 1.96
CA ALA A 101 -10.17 -16.37 3.19
C ALA A 101 -9.46 -16.88 4.48
N GLN A 102 -8.31 -17.52 4.34
CA GLN A 102 -7.53 -18.14 5.44
C GLN A 102 -6.05 -17.76 5.41
N ARG A 103 -5.69 -16.78 4.60
CA ARG A 103 -4.31 -16.32 4.41
C ARG A 103 -4.24 -14.81 4.51
N VAL A 104 -3.06 -14.31 4.68
CA VAL A 104 -2.74 -12.89 4.47
C VAL A 104 -2.33 -12.75 3.01
N ASP A 105 -3.11 -12.00 2.25
CA ASP A 105 -2.89 -11.80 0.83
C ASP A 105 -2.14 -10.49 0.57
N VAL A 106 -0.95 -10.60 0.01
CA VAL A 106 -0.09 -9.48 -0.38
C VAL A 106 -0.14 -9.35 -1.90
N VAL A 107 -0.63 -8.22 -2.39
CA VAL A 107 -0.55 -7.88 -3.82
C VAL A 107 0.71 -7.09 -4.11
N ILE A 108 1.45 -7.51 -5.13
CA ILE A 108 2.67 -6.85 -5.62
C ILE A 108 2.35 -6.16 -6.94
N ILE A 109 2.62 -4.87 -7.02
CA ILE A 109 2.32 -4.02 -8.18
C ILE A 109 3.63 -3.47 -8.76
N PRO A 110 3.85 -3.54 -10.10
CA PRO A 110 5.00 -2.94 -10.76
C PRO A 110 4.83 -1.43 -10.89
N GLU A 111 5.93 -0.70 -10.79
CA GLU A 111 5.98 0.71 -11.11
C GLU A 111 7.25 1.06 -11.88
N GLY A 112 7.09 1.69 -13.05
CA GLY A 112 8.20 2.01 -13.94
C GLY A 112 8.79 0.80 -14.69
N TYR A 113 8.04 -0.29 -14.82
CA TYR A 113 8.42 -1.41 -15.69
C TYR A 113 7.61 -1.35 -16.99
N THR A 114 8.31 -1.29 -18.11
CA THR A 114 7.69 -1.35 -19.45
C THR A 114 7.25 -2.77 -19.78
N GLU A 115 6.44 -2.93 -20.86
CA GLU A 115 5.99 -4.26 -21.32
C GLU A 115 7.17 -5.21 -21.58
N ALA A 116 8.29 -4.70 -22.10
CA ALA A 116 9.50 -5.48 -22.34
C ALA A 116 10.24 -5.91 -21.06
N GLU A 117 9.93 -5.31 -19.92
CA GLU A 117 10.59 -5.57 -18.63
C GLU A 117 9.78 -6.49 -17.70
N LYS A 118 8.76 -7.19 -18.24
CA LYS A 118 7.91 -8.08 -17.44
C LYS A 118 8.71 -9.12 -16.66
N ASP A 119 9.66 -9.80 -17.31
CA ASP A 119 10.47 -10.82 -16.65
C ASP A 119 11.34 -10.25 -15.53
N LYS A 120 11.83 -9.02 -15.70
CA LYS A 120 12.58 -8.29 -14.68
C LYS A 120 11.69 -8.01 -13.45
N PHE A 121 10.44 -7.58 -13.66
CA PHE A 121 9.47 -7.40 -12.58
C PHE A 121 9.16 -8.72 -11.87
N VAL A 122 8.91 -9.79 -12.61
CA VAL A 122 8.62 -11.12 -12.03
C VAL A 122 9.79 -11.60 -11.17
N ALA A 123 11.02 -11.39 -11.62
CA ALA A 123 12.22 -11.71 -10.84
C ALA A 123 12.28 -10.88 -9.54
N ALA A 124 11.98 -9.58 -9.62
CA ALA A 124 11.92 -8.69 -8.44
C ALA A 124 10.83 -9.10 -7.45
N ALA A 125 9.62 -9.45 -7.93
CA ALA A 125 8.52 -9.91 -7.09
C ALA A 125 8.83 -11.23 -6.37
N ASN A 126 9.48 -12.16 -7.05
CA ASN A 126 9.95 -13.42 -6.44
C ASN A 126 11.03 -13.15 -5.39
N ALA A 127 11.98 -12.25 -5.67
CA ALA A 127 13.03 -11.87 -4.73
C ALA A 127 12.42 -11.21 -3.49
N PHE A 128 11.45 -10.31 -3.64
CA PHE A 128 10.74 -9.67 -2.55
C PHE A 128 10.03 -10.68 -1.65
N ALA A 129 9.17 -11.54 -2.21
CA ALA A 129 8.45 -12.54 -1.41
C ALA A 129 9.40 -13.50 -0.68
N LYS A 130 10.43 -13.99 -1.38
CA LYS A 130 11.46 -14.84 -0.77
C LYS A 130 12.20 -14.14 0.36
N ASP A 131 12.49 -12.86 0.20
CA ASP A 131 13.20 -12.08 1.20
C ASP A 131 12.35 -11.89 2.46
N ILE A 132 11.12 -11.40 2.32
CA ILE A 132 10.20 -11.25 3.45
C ILE A 132 10.04 -12.56 4.21
N LEU A 133 9.80 -13.66 3.53
CA LEU A 133 9.63 -14.98 4.14
C LEU A 133 10.93 -15.59 4.70
N SER A 134 12.08 -14.95 4.49
CA SER A 134 13.36 -15.39 5.08
C SER A 134 13.63 -14.82 6.48
N TYR A 135 12.89 -13.80 6.91
CA TYR A 135 13.06 -13.18 8.22
C TYR A 135 12.11 -13.78 9.27
N HIS A 136 12.62 -13.92 10.48
CA HIS A 136 11.79 -14.21 11.66
C HIS A 136 10.91 -12.98 11.98
N PRO A 137 9.60 -13.13 12.31
CA PRO A 137 8.86 -14.40 12.46
C PRO A 137 8.19 -14.91 11.16
N TYR A 138 8.32 -14.23 10.02
CA TYR A 138 7.61 -14.58 8.77
C TYR A 138 7.98 -15.99 8.26
N THR A 139 9.22 -16.44 8.49
CA THR A 139 9.67 -17.80 8.15
C THR A 139 8.76 -18.88 8.75
N GLU A 140 8.33 -18.70 10.00
CA GLU A 140 7.50 -19.66 10.74
C GLU A 140 6.04 -19.66 10.27
N TYR A 141 5.62 -18.57 9.64
CA TYR A 141 4.27 -18.37 9.15
C TYR A 141 4.19 -18.29 7.62
N ALA A 142 5.20 -18.78 6.91
CA ALA A 142 5.25 -18.70 5.45
C ALA A 142 4.05 -19.38 4.78
N ASP A 143 3.50 -20.43 5.37
CA ASP A 143 2.28 -21.11 4.92
C ASP A 143 0.99 -20.30 5.16
N LYS A 144 1.05 -19.16 5.83
CA LYS A 144 -0.09 -18.27 6.09
C LYS A 144 -0.14 -17.06 5.14
N PHE A 145 0.84 -16.91 4.26
CA PHE A 145 0.89 -15.81 3.31
C PHE A 145 0.64 -16.29 1.89
N ASN A 146 -0.08 -15.49 1.14
CA ASN A 146 -0.08 -15.51 -0.32
C ASN A 146 0.57 -14.22 -0.82
N PHE A 147 1.47 -14.32 -1.79
CA PHE A 147 2.01 -13.20 -2.55
C PHE A 147 1.58 -13.38 -4.01
N ARG A 148 0.89 -12.40 -4.54
CA ARG A 148 0.45 -12.36 -5.93
C ARG A 148 0.88 -11.08 -6.59
N ALA A 149 1.26 -11.16 -7.85
CA ALA A 149 1.58 -9.98 -8.63
C ALA A 149 0.48 -9.68 -9.65
N VAL A 150 0.25 -8.40 -9.90
CA VAL A 150 -0.63 -7.91 -10.96
C VAL A 150 0.24 -7.19 -11.98
N TRP A 151 0.13 -7.52 -13.27
CA TRP A 151 0.92 -6.90 -14.31
C TRP A 151 0.22 -5.65 -14.85
N ALA A 152 0.80 -4.49 -14.55
CA ALA A 152 0.37 -3.17 -15.03
C ALA A 152 1.60 -2.43 -15.56
N PRO A 153 1.94 -2.56 -16.86
CA PRO A 153 3.14 -1.96 -17.43
C PRO A 153 3.04 -0.43 -17.49
N SER A 154 4.18 0.21 -17.34
CA SER A 154 4.38 1.64 -17.55
C SER A 154 4.75 1.94 -18.99
N GLU A 155 4.53 3.19 -19.43
CA GLU A 155 4.97 3.64 -20.75
C GLU A 155 6.50 3.81 -20.82
N GLU A 156 7.09 4.31 -19.71
CA GLU A 156 8.52 4.53 -19.59
C GLU A 156 9.14 3.69 -18.47
N SER A 157 10.41 3.34 -18.65
CA SER A 157 11.21 2.62 -17.66
C SER A 157 11.76 3.56 -16.59
N GLY A 158 11.71 3.13 -15.32
CA GLY A 158 12.12 3.93 -14.16
C GLY A 158 10.98 4.76 -13.60
N ILE A 159 11.26 5.54 -12.58
CA ILE A 159 10.29 6.46 -11.93
C ILE A 159 10.83 7.89 -11.89
N SER A 160 9.96 8.84 -11.62
CA SER A 160 10.32 10.26 -11.57
C SER A 160 11.25 10.58 -10.39
N ILE A 161 12.25 11.45 -10.64
CA ILE A 161 13.21 11.95 -9.65
C ILE A 161 13.21 13.49 -9.74
N PRO A 162 12.25 14.17 -9.12
CA PRO A 162 12.09 15.62 -9.26
C PRO A 162 13.35 16.44 -8.96
N GLY A 163 14.10 16.06 -7.93
CA GLY A 163 15.34 16.73 -7.58
C GLY A 163 16.48 16.60 -8.63
N GLU A 164 16.35 15.67 -9.57
CA GLU A 164 17.25 15.48 -10.71
C GLU A 164 16.62 16.00 -12.02
N HIS A 165 15.46 16.67 -11.95
CA HIS A 165 14.68 17.12 -13.11
C HIS A 165 14.34 16.00 -14.10
N LEU A 166 14.16 14.78 -13.58
CA LEU A 166 13.80 13.59 -14.36
C LEU A 166 12.32 13.25 -14.13
N TRP A 167 11.55 13.23 -15.21
CA TRP A 167 10.13 12.90 -15.20
C TRP A 167 9.86 11.68 -16.07
N ARG A 168 8.97 10.81 -15.63
CA ARG A 168 8.61 9.56 -16.31
C ARG A 168 7.10 9.37 -16.33
N SER A 169 6.56 8.93 -17.45
CA SER A 169 5.17 8.48 -17.58
C SER A 169 5.07 7.01 -17.13
N THR A 170 4.55 6.80 -15.93
CA THR A 170 4.51 5.47 -15.33
C THR A 170 3.11 5.07 -14.90
N ALA A 171 2.91 3.80 -14.54
CA ALA A 171 1.60 3.25 -14.22
C ALA A 171 0.93 3.93 -13.02
N LEU A 172 1.70 4.37 -12.03
CA LEU A 172 1.20 4.97 -10.78
C LEU A 172 1.69 6.40 -10.56
N ASP A 173 2.49 6.94 -11.46
CA ASP A 173 3.15 8.24 -11.32
C ASP A 173 3.96 8.39 -10.01
N ALA A 174 4.60 7.29 -9.58
CA ALA A 174 5.43 7.31 -8.39
C ALA A 174 6.70 8.16 -8.59
N HIS A 175 7.12 8.80 -7.52
CA HIS A 175 8.28 9.68 -7.56
C HIS A 175 9.08 9.64 -6.26
N TYR A 176 10.35 9.99 -6.35
CA TYR A 176 11.20 10.34 -5.22
C TYR A 176 10.91 11.77 -4.72
N TYR A 177 11.60 12.20 -3.69
CA TYR A 177 11.49 13.55 -3.11
C TYR A 177 10.14 13.88 -2.50
N THR A 178 9.38 12.88 -2.05
CA THR A 178 8.18 13.13 -1.24
C THR A 178 8.57 13.92 0.01
N PHE A 179 7.91 15.05 0.24
CA PHE A 179 8.20 15.98 1.36
C PHE A 179 9.66 16.45 1.42
N ASP A 180 10.30 16.67 0.25
CA ASP A 180 11.71 17.08 0.10
C ASP A 180 12.72 16.04 0.62
N SER A 181 12.29 14.82 0.92
CA SER A 181 13.18 13.71 1.28
C SER A 181 13.63 12.94 0.04
N GLU A 182 14.92 13.04 -0.27
CA GLU A 182 15.51 12.48 -1.49
C GLU A 182 15.19 10.99 -1.74
N ARG A 183 15.13 10.19 -0.69
CA ARG A 183 14.91 8.74 -0.76
C ARG A 183 13.46 8.31 -0.56
N TYR A 184 12.57 9.24 -0.21
CA TYR A 184 11.20 8.90 0.10
C TYR A 184 10.39 8.78 -1.19
N GLN A 185 9.90 7.57 -1.48
CA GLN A 185 9.09 7.27 -2.64
C GLN A 185 7.61 7.24 -2.26
N MET A 186 6.77 7.91 -3.04
CA MET A 186 5.32 7.86 -2.91
C MET A 186 4.65 8.07 -4.27
N PHE A 187 3.35 7.89 -4.31
CA PHE A 187 2.45 8.25 -5.41
C PHE A 187 1.26 9.02 -4.84
N GLU A 188 0.61 9.82 -5.65
CA GLU A 188 -0.50 10.66 -5.19
C GLU A 188 -1.88 10.08 -5.56
N ASP A 189 -1.98 9.30 -6.63
CA ASP A 189 -3.23 8.67 -7.07
C ASP A 189 -3.41 7.27 -6.48
N TYR A 190 -3.89 7.24 -5.23
CA TYR A 190 -4.19 5.98 -4.55
C TYR A 190 -5.34 5.19 -5.19
N GLN A 191 -6.29 5.85 -5.85
CA GLN A 191 -7.39 5.18 -6.53
C GLN A 191 -6.88 4.25 -7.64
N ARG A 192 -5.88 4.69 -8.39
CA ARG A 192 -5.25 3.91 -9.45
C ARG A 192 -4.57 2.65 -8.92
N VAL A 193 -3.92 2.76 -7.77
CA VAL A 193 -3.34 1.61 -7.06
C VAL A 193 -4.40 0.61 -6.66
N LEU A 194 -5.53 1.07 -6.09
CA LEU A 194 -6.65 0.20 -5.71
C LEU A 194 -7.27 -0.51 -6.92
N ASP A 195 -7.41 0.17 -8.05
CA ASP A 195 -7.94 -0.41 -9.28
C ASP A 195 -7.06 -1.56 -9.80
N ILE A 196 -5.74 -1.40 -9.72
CA ILE A 196 -4.78 -2.45 -10.09
C ILE A 196 -4.82 -3.59 -9.07
N ALA A 197 -4.73 -3.27 -7.77
CA ALA A 197 -4.74 -4.25 -6.69
C ALA A 197 -5.99 -5.15 -6.72
N ALA A 198 -7.15 -4.59 -7.07
CA ALA A 198 -8.43 -5.28 -7.09
C ALA A 198 -8.53 -6.45 -8.11
N ASN A 199 -7.48 -6.73 -8.89
CA ASN A 199 -7.43 -7.91 -9.77
C ASN A 199 -7.13 -9.22 -9.02
N VAL A 200 -6.67 -9.14 -7.77
CA VAL A 200 -6.47 -10.29 -6.86
C VAL A 200 -7.05 -9.97 -5.49
N PRO A 201 -7.38 -10.96 -4.67
CA PRO A 201 -7.62 -10.73 -3.23
C PRO A 201 -6.38 -10.15 -2.56
N TYR A 202 -6.57 -9.18 -1.65
CA TYR A 202 -5.47 -8.57 -0.91
C TYR A 202 -5.92 -7.94 0.41
N GLU A 203 -5.06 -7.93 1.41
CA GLU A 203 -5.09 -7.09 2.59
C GLU A 203 -3.94 -6.08 2.58
N ILE A 204 -2.85 -6.40 1.87
CA ILE A 204 -1.60 -5.64 1.86
C ILE A 204 -1.24 -5.29 0.42
N ILE A 205 -0.91 -4.03 0.17
CA ILE A 205 -0.44 -3.55 -1.14
C ILE A 205 1.05 -3.22 -1.03
N TYR A 206 1.86 -3.78 -1.93
CA TYR A 206 3.27 -3.45 -2.03
C TYR A 206 3.66 -3.12 -3.48
N VAL A 207 4.28 -1.96 -3.68
CA VAL A 207 4.71 -1.47 -4.98
C VAL A 207 6.22 -1.66 -5.13
N LEU A 208 6.65 -2.32 -6.20
CA LEU A 208 8.06 -2.47 -6.55
C LEU A 208 8.41 -1.52 -7.68
N THR A 209 9.28 -0.56 -7.41
CA THR A 209 9.71 0.42 -8.41
C THR A 209 10.96 -0.04 -9.17
N ASN A 210 10.95 0.18 -10.49
CA ASN A 210 12.07 -0.11 -11.36
C ASN A 210 13.18 0.94 -11.21
N SER A 211 13.82 0.95 -10.07
CA SER A 211 14.88 1.92 -9.76
C SER A 211 16.09 1.24 -9.14
N GLN A 212 17.28 1.78 -9.45
CA GLN A 212 18.55 1.44 -8.80
C GLN A 212 18.92 2.42 -7.68
N LYS A 213 18.22 3.56 -7.60
CA LYS A 213 18.40 4.54 -6.53
C LYS A 213 17.78 4.01 -5.25
N TYR A 214 18.52 4.09 -4.15
CA TYR A 214 18.00 3.72 -2.83
C TYR A 214 16.77 4.57 -2.46
N GLY A 215 15.70 3.92 -1.98
CA GLY A 215 14.52 4.59 -1.48
C GLY A 215 13.33 3.67 -1.33
N GLY A 216 12.38 4.14 -0.57
CA GLY A 216 11.14 3.44 -0.26
C GLY A 216 10.24 4.27 0.62
N GLY A 217 9.19 3.65 1.12
CA GLY A 217 8.26 4.17 2.10
C GLY A 217 7.21 3.13 2.48
N GLY A 218 6.77 3.16 3.71
CA GLY A 218 5.75 2.23 4.20
C GLY A 218 4.79 2.91 5.17
N ILE A 219 3.50 2.88 4.86
CA ILE A 219 2.44 3.46 5.69
C ILE A 219 1.56 2.35 6.24
N TYR A 220 1.45 2.28 7.54
CA TYR A 220 0.73 1.22 8.25
C TYR A 220 -0.69 1.01 7.73
N ASN A 221 -0.95 -0.22 7.25
CA ASN A 221 -2.23 -0.65 6.66
C ASN A 221 -2.74 0.25 5.52
N PHE A 222 -1.82 0.88 4.78
CA PHE A 222 -2.14 1.68 3.61
C PHE A 222 -1.44 1.11 2.38
N TYR A 223 -0.15 1.36 2.21
CA TYR A 223 0.69 0.71 1.20
C TYR A 223 2.17 0.80 1.56
N GLY A 224 2.99 -0.07 0.93
CA GLY A 224 4.44 0.03 0.92
C GLY A 224 4.96 0.16 -0.50
N ILE A 225 6.09 0.83 -0.65
CA ILE A 225 6.77 1.04 -1.92
C ILE A 225 8.28 0.97 -1.71
N SER A 226 9.01 0.37 -2.64
CA SER A 226 10.48 0.40 -2.58
C SER A 226 11.14 0.15 -3.93
N ALA A 227 12.36 0.64 -4.07
CA ALA A 227 13.22 0.37 -5.21
C ALA A 227 13.65 -1.11 -5.23
N ALA A 228 13.44 -1.78 -6.38
CA ALA A 228 13.65 -3.22 -6.51
C ALA A 228 15.00 -3.62 -7.11
N ASN A 229 15.75 -2.67 -7.67
CA ASN A 229 16.97 -2.95 -8.43
C ASN A 229 18.22 -2.27 -7.85
N ILE A 230 18.21 -1.94 -6.55
CA ILE A 230 19.35 -1.35 -5.85
C ILE A 230 20.51 -2.37 -5.87
N PRO A 231 21.73 -1.98 -6.28
CA PRO A 231 22.87 -2.88 -6.25
C PRO A 231 23.23 -3.37 -4.84
N GLY A 232 23.59 -4.65 -4.73
CA GLY A 232 24.06 -5.24 -3.48
C GLY A 232 22.94 -5.61 -2.48
N PRO A 233 23.27 -5.73 -1.18
CA PRO A 233 22.32 -6.23 -0.17
C PRO A 233 21.28 -5.20 0.27
N SER A 234 21.39 -3.94 -0.18
CA SER A 234 20.53 -2.85 0.28
C SER A 234 19.06 -3.04 -0.11
N THR A 235 18.79 -3.62 -1.28
CA THR A 235 17.41 -3.94 -1.72
C THR A 235 16.68 -4.79 -0.69
N ARG A 236 17.31 -5.85 -0.21
CA ARG A 236 16.72 -6.76 0.77
C ARG A 236 16.40 -6.08 2.09
N LYS A 237 17.30 -5.24 2.57
CA LYS A 237 17.07 -4.47 3.80
C LYS A 237 15.90 -3.50 3.65
N THR A 238 15.78 -2.84 2.49
CA THR A 238 14.67 -1.93 2.21
C THR A 238 13.35 -2.69 2.20
N TYR A 239 13.27 -3.86 1.58
CA TYR A 239 12.06 -4.67 1.56
C TYR A 239 11.53 -4.98 2.95
N SER A 240 12.37 -5.53 3.81
CA SER A 240 11.97 -5.92 5.18
C SER A 240 11.64 -4.70 6.05
N HIS A 241 12.35 -3.59 5.86
CA HIS A 241 12.14 -2.33 6.57
C HIS A 241 10.76 -1.73 6.24
N GLU A 242 10.48 -1.48 4.96
CA GLU A 242 9.21 -0.90 4.53
C GLU A 242 8.01 -1.83 4.79
N PHE A 243 8.23 -3.15 4.68
CA PHE A 243 7.20 -4.12 5.02
C PHE A 243 6.90 -4.13 6.52
N GLY A 244 7.88 -3.88 7.38
CA GLY A 244 7.71 -3.73 8.82
C GLY A 244 6.82 -2.53 9.18
N HIS A 245 7.02 -1.38 8.53
CA HIS A 245 6.13 -0.22 8.69
C HIS A 245 4.72 -0.55 8.22
N LEU A 246 4.61 -1.09 7.01
CA LEU A 246 3.32 -1.37 6.36
C LEU A 246 2.46 -2.40 7.11
N PHE A 247 3.04 -3.54 7.46
CA PHE A 247 2.29 -4.71 7.94
C PHE A 247 2.01 -4.66 9.43
N VAL A 248 3.00 -4.27 10.23
CA VAL A 248 2.91 -4.30 11.70
C VAL A 248 3.03 -2.92 12.36
N GLY A 249 3.25 -1.87 11.58
CA GLY A 249 3.30 -0.49 12.07
C GLY A 249 4.51 -0.20 12.96
N LEU A 250 5.66 -0.82 12.66
CA LEU A 250 6.90 -0.50 13.34
C LEU A 250 7.29 0.95 13.07
N ALA A 251 7.84 1.62 14.05
CA ALA A 251 8.43 2.94 13.90
C ALA A 251 9.92 2.84 13.61
N ASP A 252 10.49 3.88 13.00
CA ASP A 252 11.94 4.05 12.93
C ASP A 252 12.50 4.33 14.32
N GLU A 253 13.62 3.72 14.64
CA GLU A 253 14.31 3.87 15.93
C GLU A 253 15.69 4.56 15.78
N TYR A 254 15.85 5.42 14.78
CA TYR A 254 17.09 6.17 14.52
C TYR A 254 16.84 7.67 14.38
#